data_780728a346f71c24be0e0c376fb719e4
#
_entry.id   780728a346f71c24be0e0c376fb719e4
#
_cell.length_a   1.000
_cell.length_b   1.000
_cell.length_c   1.000
_cell.angle_alpha   90.00
_cell.angle_beta   90.00
_cell.angle_gamma   90.00
#
_symmetry.space_group_name_H-M   'P 1'
#
loop_
_entity.id
_entity.type
_entity.pdbx_description
1 polymer ?
#
loop_
_entity_poly.entity_id
_entity_poly.type
_entity_poly.pdbx_seq_one_letter_code
_entity_poly.pdbx_strand_id
1 'polypeptide(L)'
;MIQTRSMLKVADNSGAKIIQCVNVPGGTRKRYAQLGDIIVGTVKKAEPRKLVKKHEVVKAVIVRQRKEFKRKDGSYIRFDDNAVVVLGDGKSPKGGRVFGPIAKELKDKGFDQIAQMAIELL
;
A
#
# COMPACT_ATOMS: atom_id res chain seq x y z
N MET A 1 -2.42 -0.47 11.81
CA MET A 1 -2.76 -1.76 11.23
C MET A 1 -3.98 -1.64 10.32
N ILE A 2 -3.99 -2.37 9.24
CA ILE A 2 -5.04 -2.29 8.23
C ILE A 2 -5.89 -3.55 8.31
N GLN A 3 -7.20 -3.37 8.32
CA GLN A 3 -8.15 -4.48 8.37
C GLN A 3 -9.22 -4.31 7.30
N THR A 4 -10.08 -5.31 7.16
CA THR A 4 -11.22 -5.25 6.25
C THR A 4 -12.06 -4.01 6.58
N ARG A 5 -12.47 -3.28 5.55
CA ARG A 5 -13.21 -2.02 5.58
C ARG A 5 -12.37 -0.78 5.91
N SER A 6 -11.06 -0.92 6.14
CA SER A 6 -10.20 0.24 6.29
C SER A 6 -10.14 1.03 4.98
N MET A 7 -10.22 2.35 5.09
CA MET A 7 -10.06 3.24 3.95
C MET A 7 -8.60 3.68 3.87
N LEU A 8 -8.02 3.60 2.68
CA LEU A 8 -6.60 3.84 2.48
C LEU A 8 -6.37 4.84 1.37
N LYS A 9 -5.44 5.73 1.60
CA LYS A 9 -4.99 6.69 0.60
C LYS A 9 -4.06 5.98 -0.39
N VAL A 10 -4.15 6.34 -1.66
CA VAL A 10 -3.27 5.78 -2.69
C VAL A 10 -2.11 6.75 -2.92
N ALA A 11 -0.89 6.24 -2.80
CA ALA A 11 0.33 7.05 -2.87
C ALA A 11 0.99 7.03 -4.25
N ASP A 12 0.30 6.57 -5.27
CA ASP A 12 0.85 6.51 -6.62
C ASP A 12 0.00 7.29 -7.63
N ASN A 13 0.47 7.30 -8.88
CA ASN A 13 -0.22 7.99 -9.96
C ASN A 13 -1.02 7.05 -10.87
N SER A 14 -1.44 5.90 -10.37
CA SER A 14 -2.24 4.94 -11.13
C SER A 14 -3.64 5.47 -11.45
N GLY A 15 -4.08 6.50 -10.75
CA GLY A 15 -5.40 7.10 -10.92
C GLY A 15 -6.34 6.82 -9.75
N ALA A 16 -6.14 5.77 -8.99
CA ALA A 16 -6.89 5.53 -7.77
C ALA A 16 -6.49 6.55 -6.72
N LYS A 17 -7.46 7.05 -5.95
CA LYS A 17 -7.21 7.99 -4.86
C LYS A 17 -7.48 7.37 -3.50
N ILE A 18 -8.55 6.62 -3.37
CA ILE A 18 -8.94 5.96 -2.12
C ILE A 18 -9.35 4.53 -2.42
N ILE A 19 -8.83 3.61 -1.62
CA ILE A 19 -9.13 2.18 -1.71
C ILE A 19 -9.71 1.75 -0.36
N GLN A 20 -10.74 0.91 -0.39
CA GLN A 20 -11.25 0.24 0.79
C GLN A 20 -10.73 -1.20 0.82
N CYS A 21 -10.10 -1.60 1.90
CA CYS A 21 -9.62 -2.98 2.06
C CYS A 21 -10.81 -3.93 2.16
N VAL A 22 -10.85 -4.96 1.30
CA VAL A 22 -11.90 -5.97 1.33
C VAL A 22 -11.38 -7.33 1.79
N ASN A 23 -10.07 -7.58 1.71
CA ASN A 23 -9.49 -8.83 2.16
C ASN A 23 -8.02 -8.65 2.51
N VAL A 24 -7.59 -9.35 3.56
CA VAL A 24 -6.18 -9.42 3.96
C VAL A 24 -5.74 -10.87 3.75
N PRO A 25 -5.13 -11.20 2.59
CA PRO A 25 -4.70 -12.57 2.33
C PRO A 25 -3.50 -12.96 3.19
N GLY A 26 -3.28 -14.25 3.36
CA GLY A 26 -2.10 -14.74 4.07
C GLY A 26 -2.39 -15.68 5.22
N GLY A 27 -3.57 -16.30 5.26
CA GLY A 27 -3.88 -17.33 6.27
C GLY A 27 -5.26 -17.17 6.86
N THR A 28 -5.76 -18.25 7.46
CA THR A 28 -7.14 -18.31 7.96
C THR A 28 -7.40 -17.40 9.16
N ARG A 29 -6.37 -16.98 9.88
CA ARG A 29 -6.49 -16.12 11.07
C ARG A 29 -5.88 -14.74 10.90
N LYS A 30 -5.43 -14.40 9.71
CA LYS A 30 -4.83 -13.09 9.48
C LYS A 30 -5.93 -12.04 9.40
N ARG A 31 -5.95 -11.13 10.39
CA ARG A 31 -6.95 -10.07 10.49
C ARG A 31 -6.41 -8.71 10.09
N TYR A 32 -5.10 -8.49 10.21
CA TYR A 32 -4.50 -7.19 10.01
C TYR A 32 -3.33 -7.27 9.03
N ALA A 33 -3.20 -6.23 8.22
CA ALA A 33 -2.06 -6.05 7.36
C ALA A 33 -1.19 -4.91 7.90
N GLN A 34 0.10 -5.02 7.68
CA GLN A 34 1.09 -4.05 8.12
C GLN A 34 1.96 -3.62 6.94
N LEU A 35 2.99 -2.81 7.22
CA LEU A 35 3.91 -2.33 6.20
C LEU A 35 4.47 -3.50 5.37
N GLY A 36 4.39 -3.38 4.07
CA GLY A 36 4.88 -4.40 3.15
C GLY A 36 3.93 -5.56 2.90
N ASP A 37 2.78 -5.60 3.53
CA ASP A 37 1.77 -6.63 3.27
C ASP A 37 0.90 -6.24 2.09
N ILE A 38 0.49 -7.26 1.32
CA ILE A 38 -0.41 -7.08 0.19
C ILE A 38 -1.86 -7.24 0.66
N ILE A 39 -2.72 -6.34 0.23
CA ILE A 39 -4.15 -6.42 0.49
C ILE A 39 -4.92 -6.43 -0.84
N VAL A 40 -6.16 -6.87 -0.78
CA VAL A 40 -7.12 -6.75 -1.87
C VAL A 40 -8.10 -5.64 -1.50
N GLY A 41 -8.28 -4.69 -2.40
CA GLY A 41 -9.14 -3.55 -2.13
C GLY A 41 -10.00 -3.17 -3.32
N THR A 42 -11.06 -2.44 -3.03
CA THR A 42 -11.95 -1.87 -4.04
C THR A 42 -11.68 -0.37 -4.14
N VAL A 43 -11.55 0.13 -5.36
CA VAL A 43 -11.31 1.54 -5.59
C VAL A 43 -12.59 2.32 -5.34
N LYS A 44 -12.59 3.20 -4.34
CA LYS A 44 -13.74 4.03 -3.98
C LYS A 44 -13.72 5.39 -4.64
N LYS A 45 -12.52 5.90 -4.98
CA LYS A 45 -12.36 7.18 -5.61
C LYS A 45 -11.20 7.10 -6.60
N ALA A 46 -11.42 7.54 -7.83
CA ALA A 46 -10.40 7.49 -8.88
C ALA A 46 -10.55 8.68 -9.82
N GLU A 47 -9.43 9.06 -10.45
CA GLU A 47 -9.45 10.06 -11.51
C GLU A 47 -9.97 9.44 -12.80
N PRO A 48 -10.77 10.18 -13.59
CA PRO A 48 -11.25 9.67 -14.87
C PRO A 48 -10.09 9.51 -15.85
N ARG A 49 -10.23 8.53 -16.77
CA ARG A 49 -9.27 8.28 -17.85
C ARG A 49 -7.87 7.86 -17.40
N LYS A 50 -7.74 7.31 -16.21
CA LYS A 50 -6.48 6.75 -15.71
C LYS A 50 -6.49 5.22 -15.78
N LEU A 51 -5.38 4.60 -15.38
CA LEU A 51 -5.19 3.15 -15.45
C LEU A 51 -6.16 2.37 -14.57
N VAL A 52 -6.53 2.95 -13.43
CA VAL A 52 -7.40 2.29 -12.45
C VAL A 52 -8.72 3.06 -12.38
N LYS A 53 -9.81 2.32 -12.47
CA LYS A 53 -11.16 2.88 -12.50
C LYS A 53 -11.87 2.68 -11.16
N LYS A 54 -12.85 3.53 -10.88
CA LYS A 54 -13.71 3.43 -9.71
C LYS A 54 -14.43 2.07 -9.72
N HIS A 55 -14.57 1.47 -8.53
CA HIS A 55 -15.18 0.16 -8.30
C HIS A 55 -14.36 -1.03 -8.78
N GLU A 56 -13.17 -0.81 -9.31
CA GLU A 56 -12.27 -1.90 -9.69
C GLU A 56 -11.68 -2.57 -8.45
N VAL A 57 -11.53 -3.89 -8.49
CA VAL A 57 -10.87 -4.66 -7.43
C VAL A 57 -9.39 -4.77 -7.78
N VAL A 58 -8.52 -4.34 -6.89
CA VAL A 58 -7.08 -4.31 -7.13
C VAL A 58 -6.32 -4.89 -5.95
N LYS A 59 -5.09 -5.34 -6.21
CA LYS A 59 -4.13 -5.67 -5.16
C LYS A 59 -3.26 -4.46 -4.90
N ALA A 60 -2.92 -4.24 -3.64
CA ALA A 60 -2.10 -3.13 -3.24
C ALA A 60 -1.18 -3.53 -2.09
N VAL A 61 -0.04 -2.85 -1.98
CA VAL A 61 0.89 -3.06 -0.88
C VAL A 61 0.86 -1.84 0.03
N ILE A 62 0.89 -2.07 1.34
CA ILE A 62 0.89 -1.00 2.32
C ILE A 62 2.28 -0.40 2.42
N VAL A 63 2.39 0.90 2.13
CA VAL A 63 3.66 1.62 2.14
C VAL A 63 3.80 2.54 3.35
N ARG A 64 2.70 2.97 3.95
CA ARG A 64 2.67 3.79 5.15
C ARG A 64 1.53 3.33 6.06
N GLN A 65 1.73 3.42 7.38
CA GLN A 65 0.65 3.17 8.35
C GLN A 65 0.75 4.14 9.52
N ARG A 66 -0.40 4.50 10.07
CA ARG A 66 -0.48 5.42 11.23
C ARG A 66 -0.12 4.74 12.54
N LYS A 67 -0.46 3.46 12.67
CA LYS A 67 -0.09 2.68 13.86
C LYS A 67 1.41 2.44 13.84
N GLU A 68 2.08 2.62 14.99
CA GLU A 68 3.52 2.37 15.05
C GLU A 68 3.85 0.92 14.69
N PHE A 69 4.92 0.77 13.94
CA PHE A 69 5.44 -0.53 13.49
C PHE A 69 6.79 -0.78 14.14
N LYS A 70 6.91 -1.90 14.84
CA LYS A 70 8.16 -2.29 15.47
C LYS A 70 9.10 -2.90 14.45
N ARG A 71 10.29 -2.34 14.34
CA ARG A 71 11.33 -2.81 13.44
C ARG A 71 12.17 -3.90 14.10
N LYS A 72 12.94 -4.62 13.29
CA LYS A 72 13.82 -5.69 13.76
C LYS A 72 14.88 -5.20 14.75
N ASP A 73 15.31 -3.96 14.62
CA ASP A 73 16.33 -3.35 15.50
C ASP A 73 15.75 -2.83 16.82
N GLY A 74 14.45 -2.98 17.03
CA GLY A 74 13.76 -2.53 18.24
C GLY A 74 13.19 -1.12 18.16
N SER A 75 13.49 -0.36 17.11
CA SER A 75 12.92 0.96 16.92
C SER A 75 11.49 0.88 16.39
N TYR A 76 10.77 1.99 16.43
CA TYR A 76 9.40 2.08 15.91
C TYR A 76 9.33 3.15 14.85
N ILE A 77 8.47 2.94 13.85
CA ILE A 77 8.17 3.94 12.84
C ILE A 77 6.66 4.06 12.70
N ARG A 78 6.18 5.29 12.48
CA ARG A 78 4.79 5.55 12.13
C ARG A 78 4.74 6.72 11.16
N PHE A 79 3.65 6.76 10.41
CA PHE A 79 3.41 7.82 9.43
C PHE A 79 2.12 8.56 9.80
N ASP A 80 1.87 9.68 9.12
CA ASP A 80 0.68 10.49 9.38
C ASP A 80 -0.58 9.91 8.76
N ASP A 81 -0.43 9.00 7.81
CA ASP A 81 -1.56 8.39 7.08
C ASP A 81 -1.33 6.90 6.83
N ASN A 82 -2.40 6.23 6.42
CA ASN A 82 -2.34 4.88 5.89
C ASN A 82 -2.37 4.98 4.36
N ALA A 83 -1.33 4.52 3.70
CA ALA A 83 -1.21 4.63 2.25
C ALA A 83 -0.77 3.33 1.61
N VAL A 84 -1.22 3.14 0.39
CA VAL A 84 -0.91 1.96 -0.41
C VAL A 84 -0.43 2.35 -1.79
N VAL A 85 0.24 1.42 -2.46
CA VAL A 85 0.61 1.50 -3.87
C VAL A 85 -0.11 0.37 -4.59
N VAL A 86 -0.82 0.69 -5.66
CA VAL A 86 -1.55 -0.30 -6.45
C VAL A 86 -0.55 -1.15 -7.22
N LEU A 87 -0.72 -2.47 -7.15
CA LEU A 87 0.14 -3.43 -7.83
C LEU A 87 -0.46 -3.84 -9.18
N GLY A 88 0.42 -4.01 -10.15
CA GLY A 88 0.09 -4.65 -11.42
C GLY A 88 0.33 -6.15 -11.32
N ASP A 89 1.21 -6.67 -12.16
CA ASP A 89 1.57 -8.10 -12.13
C ASP A 89 2.60 -8.36 -11.03
N GLY A 90 2.31 -9.33 -10.17
CA GLY A 90 3.22 -9.71 -9.10
C GLY A 90 3.49 -8.55 -8.14
N LYS A 91 4.76 -8.22 -7.94
CA LYS A 91 5.20 -7.15 -7.04
C LYS A 91 5.55 -5.85 -7.76
N SER A 92 5.17 -5.74 -9.02
CA SER A 92 5.44 -4.54 -9.82
C SER A 92 4.36 -3.49 -9.59
N PRO A 93 4.70 -2.21 -9.45
CA PRO A 93 3.70 -1.15 -9.32
C PRO A 93 2.98 -0.92 -10.64
N LYS A 94 1.72 -0.56 -10.57
CA LYS A 94 0.92 -0.24 -11.74
C LYS A 94 1.19 1.18 -12.25
N GLY A 95 1.42 2.10 -11.33
CA GLY A 95 1.76 3.48 -11.66
C GLY A 95 3.26 3.67 -11.86
N GLY A 96 3.63 4.85 -12.37
CA GLY A 96 5.03 5.21 -12.62
C GLY A 96 5.66 6.09 -11.53
N ARG A 97 4.91 6.56 -10.56
CA ARG A 97 5.40 7.44 -9.51
C ARG A 97 4.81 7.06 -8.17
N VAL A 98 5.59 7.30 -7.11
CA VAL A 98 5.16 7.14 -5.73
C VAL A 98 5.32 8.48 -5.02
N PHE A 99 4.27 8.93 -4.35
CA PHE A 99 4.24 10.23 -3.66
C PHE A 99 4.52 10.06 -2.18
N GLY A 100 5.42 10.89 -1.68
CA GLY A 100 5.77 10.92 -0.27
C GLY A 100 6.73 9.82 0.14
N PRO A 101 7.08 9.77 1.44
CA PRO A 101 7.99 8.75 1.94
C PRO A 101 7.32 7.38 2.03
N ILE A 102 8.12 6.33 1.97
CA ILE A 102 7.66 4.97 2.23
C ILE A 102 8.60 4.28 3.22
N ALA A 103 8.13 3.20 3.81
CA ALA A 103 8.94 2.43 4.74
C ALA A 103 9.97 1.58 4.01
N LYS A 104 11.19 1.49 4.55
CA LYS A 104 12.25 0.68 3.95
C LYS A 104 11.99 -0.82 4.01
N GLU A 105 11.06 -1.26 4.84
CA GLU A 105 10.65 -2.67 4.92
C GLU A 105 10.12 -3.21 3.59
N LEU A 106 9.65 -2.33 2.70
CA LEU A 106 9.21 -2.75 1.36
C LEU A 106 10.34 -3.33 0.55
N LYS A 107 11.55 -2.79 0.68
CA LYS A 107 12.74 -3.33 0.01
C LYS A 107 13.05 -4.73 0.51
N ASP A 108 12.94 -4.95 1.83
CA ASP A 108 13.21 -6.25 2.45
C ASP A 108 12.19 -7.31 2.02
N LYS A 109 10.99 -6.90 1.67
CA LYS A 109 9.92 -7.81 1.25
C LYS A 109 9.85 -8.01 -0.27
N GLY A 110 10.82 -7.50 -1.01
CA GLY A 110 10.94 -7.73 -2.44
C GLY A 110 10.23 -6.73 -3.34
N PHE A 111 9.81 -5.60 -2.82
CA PHE A 111 9.19 -4.52 -3.62
C PHE A 111 10.26 -3.52 -4.07
N ASP A 112 11.29 -4.02 -4.77
CA ASP A 112 12.43 -3.19 -5.16
C ASP A 112 12.08 -2.05 -6.10
N GLN A 113 11.18 -2.29 -7.05
CA GLN A 113 10.77 -1.25 -7.99
C GLN A 113 10.06 -0.09 -7.28
N ILE A 114 9.21 -0.41 -6.31
CA ILE A 114 8.51 0.61 -5.53
C ILE A 114 9.51 1.39 -4.68
N ALA A 115 10.48 0.70 -4.08
CA ALA A 115 11.51 1.35 -3.28
C ALA A 115 12.36 2.31 -4.12
N GLN A 116 12.69 1.93 -5.36
CA GLN A 116 13.45 2.79 -6.27
C GLN A 116 12.66 4.02 -6.71
N MET A 117 11.35 3.92 -6.80
CA MET A 117 10.48 5.02 -7.20
C MET A 117 10.23 6.03 -6.09
N ALA A 118 10.48 5.65 -4.85
CA ALA A 118 10.20 6.50 -3.70
C ALA A 118 11.20 7.66 -3.61
N ILE A 119 10.71 8.83 -3.22
CA ILE A 119 11.53 10.00 -2.99
C ILE A 119 12.39 9.78 -1.74
N GLU A 120 11.84 9.11 -0.74
CA GLU A 120 12.51 8.91 0.53
C GLU A 120 12.10 7.57 1.13
N LEU A 121 13.11 6.81 1.59
CA LEU A 121 12.90 5.56 2.33
C LEU A 121 13.18 5.81 3.80
N LEU A 122 12.20 5.63 4.63
CA LEU A 122 12.32 5.82 6.08
C LEU A 122 12.34 4.45 6.82
#